data_5eae48413a7278c44ab206b5c3425352
#
_entry.id   5eae48413a7278c44ab206b5c3425352
#
_cell.length_a   1.000
_cell.length_b   1.000
_cell.length_c   1.000
_cell.angle_alpha   90.00
_cell.angle_beta   90.00
_cell.angle_gamma   90.00
#
_symmetry.space_group_name_H-M   'P 1'
#
loop_
_entity.id
_entity.type
_entity.pdbx_description
1 polymer ?
#
loop_
_entity_poly.entity_id
_entity_poly.type
_entity_poly.pdbx_seq_one_letter_code
_entity_poly.pdbx_strand_id
1 'polypeptide(L)'
;GLGDVYKRQLVNQTKPETNAAIKFSFAHALSKVNIKAQMKETLNSETTVNIKSIALNNIYNTNTLKYTGSTPSWGWDTASNGQKYEITPTNISLASDGTTAIDITSFLMVPQTLSTEDGKKASITITYDVVTTDTSLPEGSSTITNTITTDITSTTEWKMNQQYVYTIQISLTDVSVSTEVSGWTEPTE
;
A
#
# COMPACT_ATOMS: atom_id res chain seq x y z
N GLY A 1 -16.44 6.52 -3.46
CA GLY A 1 -15.53 5.42 -3.71
C GLY A 1 -15.61 5.04 -5.17
N LEU A 2 -14.53 5.26 -5.94
CA LEU A 2 -14.42 4.70 -7.28
C LEU A 2 -14.10 3.22 -7.10
N GLY A 3 -15.10 2.37 -7.30
CA GLY A 3 -14.88 0.94 -7.39
C GLY A 3 -13.87 0.63 -8.48
N ASP A 4 -13.10 -0.42 -8.29
CA ASP A 4 -12.14 -0.92 -9.29
C ASP A 4 -12.89 -1.15 -10.61
N VAL A 5 -12.40 -0.53 -11.69
CA VAL A 5 -13.10 -0.60 -12.98
C VAL A 5 -12.53 -1.75 -13.77
N TYR A 6 -13.28 -2.84 -13.84
CA TYR A 6 -12.98 -3.96 -14.73
C TYR A 6 -13.45 -3.61 -16.14
N LYS A 7 -12.52 -3.58 -17.09
CA LYS A 7 -12.87 -3.42 -18.50
C LYS A 7 -12.22 -4.52 -19.34
N ARG A 8 -13.01 -5.17 -20.15
CA ARG A 8 -12.53 -6.10 -21.16
C ARG A 8 -13.37 -6.01 -22.43
N GLN A 9 -12.69 -6.01 -23.56
CA GLN A 9 -13.29 -6.17 -24.87
C GLN A 9 -12.86 -7.51 -25.45
N LEU A 10 -13.81 -8.31 -25.91
CA LEU A 10 -13.56 -9.48 -26.73
C LEU A 10 -13.53 -9.03 -28.20
N VAL A 11 -12.39 -9.24 -28.86
CA VAL A 11 -12.20 -8.87 -30.27
C VAL A 11 -12.11 -10.15 -31.10
N ASN A 12 -12.75 -10.17 -32.25
CA ASN A 12 -12.70 -11.29 -33.22
C ASN A 12 -13.12 -12.64 -32.62
N GLN A 13 -14.17 -12.66 -31.81
CA GLN A 13 -14.70 -13.90 -31.29
C GLN A 13 -15.58 -14.58 -32.35
N THR A 14 -15.27 -15.84 -32.66
CA THR A 14 -16.17 -16.69 -33.41
C THR A 14 -17.36 -17.01 -32.50
N LYS A 15 -18.58 -16.99 -33.08
CA LYS A 15 -19.78 -17.41 -32.33
C LYS A 15 -19.52 -18.83 -31.78
N PRO A 16 -19.65 -19.05 -30.47
CA PRO A 16 -19.46 -20.37 -29.88
C PRO A 16 -20.52 -21.33 -30.45
N GLU A 17 -20.16 -22.60 -30.51
CA GLU A 17 -21.14 -23.66 -30.79
C GLU A 17 -22.26 -23.60 -29.74
N THR A 18 -23.44 -24.13 -30.10
CA THR A 18 -24.62 -24.12 -29.25
C THR A 18 -24.27 -24.70 -27.86
N ASN A 19 -24.55 -23.95 -26.82
CA ASN A 19 -24.27 -24.27 -25.41
C ASN A 19 -22.80 -24.20 -24.95
N ALA A 20 -21.87 -23.68 -25.77
CA ALA A 20 -20.50 -23.44 -25.31
C ALA A 20 -20.45 -22.18 -24.39
N ALA A 21 -19.73 -22.26 -23.28
CA ALA A 21 -19.51 -21.13 -22.38
C ALA A 21 -18.55 -20.10 -22.98
N ILE A 22 -18.92 -18.83 -22.92
CA ILE A 22 -18.02 -17.72 -23.26
C ILE A 22 -17.19 -17.39 -22.00
N LYS A 23 -15.87 -17.54 -22.08
CA LYS A 23 -14.97 -17.21 -20.99
C LYS A 23 -14.53 -15.75 -21.07
N PHE A 24 -14.80 -15.00 -20.02
CA PHE A 24 -14.26 -13.67 -19.82
C PHE A 24 -13.13 -13.74 -18.79
N SER A 25 -11.99 -13.16 -19.10
CA SER A 25 -10.93 -12.94 -18.12
C SER A 25 -10.88 -11.44 -17.83
N PHE A 26 -10.97 -11.07 -16.59
CA PHE A 26 -10.83 -9.69 -16.15
C PHE A 26 -9.45 -9.48 -15.52
N ALA A 27 -8.95 -8.27 -15.58
CA ALA A 27 -7.75 -7.85 -14.90
C ALA A 27 -8.03 -6.52 -14.20
N HIS A 28 -7.49 -6.34 -13.01
CA HIS A 28 -7.62 -5.08 -12.30
C HIS A 28 -6.91 -3.97 -13.07
N ALA A 29 -7.59 -2.85 -13.28
CA ALA A 29 -7.02 -1.70 -13.96
C ALA A 29 -6.02 -0.93 -13.07
N LEU A 30 -6.18 -1.03 -11.75
CA LEU A 30 -5.37 -0.35 -10.76
C LEU A 30 -4.29 -1.27 -10.18
N SER A 31 -3.37 -0.68 -9.45
CA SER A 31 -2.44 -1.34 -8.54
C SER A 31 -3.05 -1.38 -7.14
N LYS A 32 -2.87 -2.47 -6.41
CA LYS A 32 -3.23 -2.55 -4.99
C LYS A 32 -1.97 -2.36 -4.15
N VAL A 33 -2.00 -1.40 -3.25
CA VAL A 33 -0.89 -1.08 -2.35
C VAL A 33 -1.34 -1.32 -0.92
N ASN A 34 -0.80 -2.35 -0.29
CA ASN A 34 -1.08 -2.71 1.10
C ASN A 34 0.07 -2.23 1.99
N ILE A 35 -0.27 -1.63 3.10
CA ILE A 35 0.70 -1.24 4.12
C ILE A 35 0.49 -2.12 5.35
N LYS A 36 1.56 -2.78 5.76
CA LYS A 36 1.67 -3.51 7.02
C LYS A 36 2.70 -2.85 7.91
N ALA A 37 2.59 -3.06 9.19
CA ALA A 37 3.62 -2.66 10.14
C ALA A 37 3.90 -3.77 11.16
N GLN A 38 5.14 -3.89 11.58
CA GLN A 38 5.56 -4.83 12.63
C GLN A 38 6.68 -4.22 13.47
N MET A 39 6.83 -4.72 14.68
CA MET A 39 8.02 -4.44 15.48
C MET A 39 9.22 -5.22 14.94
N LYS A 40 10.39 -4.62 14.99
CA LYS A 40 11.68 -5.29 14.65
C LYS A 40 12.19 -6.17 15.78
N GLU A 41 11.73 -5.91 16.98
CA GLU A 41 12.18 -6.51 18.24
C GLU A 41 11.01 -6.82 19.16
N THR A 42 11.17 -7.77 20.04
CA THR A 42 10.19 -8.04 21.08
C THR A 42 10.18 -6.89 22.10
N LEU A 43 9.01 -6.33 22.34
CA LEU A 43 8.82 -5.32 23.36
C LEU A 43 8.63 -5.96 24.75
N ASN A 44 9.00 -5.24 25.79
CA ASN A 44 8.64 -5.62 27.16
C ASN A 44 7.13 -5.43 27.42
N SER A 45 6.61 -5.99 28.49
CA SER A 45 5.19 -5.97 28.84
C SER A 45 4.63 -4.57 29.12
N GLU A 46 5.49 -3.61 29.39
CA GLU A 46 5.13 -2.23 29.78
C GLU A 46 5.15 -1.27 28.61
N THR A 47 5.67 -1.71 27.45
CA THR A 47 5.80 -0.87 26.25
C THR A 47 4.84 -1.32 25.16
N THR A 48 4.08 -0.37 24.61
CA THR A 48 3.25 -0.57 23.41
C THR A 48 3.57 0.44 22.35
N VAL A 49 3.42 0.05 21.07
CA VAL A 49 3.58 0.97 19.93
C VAL A 49 2.26 1.03 19.16
N ASN A 50 1.74 2.25 19.00
CA ASN A 50 0.45 2.50 18.35
C ASN A 50 0.64 3.37 17.12
N ILE A 51 0.18 2.89 15.96
CA ILE A 51 0.20 3.65 14.71
C ILE A 51 -0.89 4.73 14.76
N LYS A 52 -0.49 5.97 14.52
CA LYS A 52 -1.37 7.16 14.50
C LYS A 52 -1.76 7.52 13.06
N SER A 53 -0.78 7.61 12.17
CA SER A 53 -1.04 7.91 10.77
C SER A 53 0.01 7.30 9.85
N ILE A 54 -0.41 7.05 8.61
CA ILE A 54 0.48 6.68 7.50
C ILE A 54 0.15 7.61 6.33
N ALA A 55 1.20 8.13 5.69
CA ALA A 55 1.09 8.92 4.48
C ALA A 55 1.99 8.35 3.39
N LEU A 56 1.44 8.26 2.17
CA LEU A 56 2.21 8.08 0.95
C LEU A 56 2.46 9.47 0.34
N ASN A 57 3.70 9.80 0.04
CA ASN A 57 4.08 11.12 -0.49
C ASN A 57 4.66 10.99 -1.89
N ASN A 58 4.50 12.06 -2.67
CA ASN A 58 5.04 12.20 -4.03
C ASN A 58 4.56 11.09 -4.98
N ILE A 59 3.31 10.70 -4.86
CA ILE A 59 2.64 9.74 -5.72
C ILE A 59 1.51 10.41 -6.49
N TYR A 60 1.17 9.88 -7.65
CA TYR A 60 0.09 10.39 -8.47
C TYR A 60 -1.23 9.74 -8.08
N ASN A 61 -2.30 10.56 -8.03
CA ASN A 61 -3.63 10.11 -7.64
C ASN A 61 -4.63 10.11 -8.80
N THR A 62 -4.26 10.71 -9.92
CA THR A 62 -5.11 10.80 -11.11
C THR A 62 -4.33 10.37 -12.35
N ASN A 63 -5.01 9.67 -13.25
CA ASN A 63 -4.47 9.30 -14.55
C ASN A 63 -5.62 8.92 -15.50
N THR A 64 -5.31 8.75 -16.78
CA THR A 64 -6.28 8.36 -17.81
C THR A 64 -6.00 6.96 -18.29
N LEU A 65 -6.98 6.08 -18.19
CA LEU A 65 -6.93 4.75 -18.78
C LEU A 65 -7.44 4.82 -20.21
N LYS A 66 -6.61 4.41 -21.16
CA LYS A 66 -6.89 4.40 -22.59
C LYS A 66 -6.88 2.98 -23.16
N TYR A 67 -7.72 2.78 -24.14
CA TYR A 67 -7.70 1.57 -24.96
C TYR A 67 -7.12 1.91 -26.32
N THR A 68 -5.90 1.49 -26.59
CA THR A 68 -5.14 1.90 -27.76
C THR A 68 -4.39 0.72 -28.40
N GLY A 69 -4.04 0.89 -29.67
CA GLY A 69 -3.16 0.01 -30.41
C GLY A 69 -3.83 -0.79 -31.52
N SER A 70 -3.03 -1.29 -32.46
CA SER A 70 -3.44 -2.19 -33.55
C SER A 70 -3.83 -3.58 -33.01
N THR A 71 -3.22 -4.00 -31.93
CA THR A 71 -3.74 -5.05 -31.04
C THR A 71 -4.31 -4.35 -29.84
N PRO A 72 -5.64 -4.20 -29.73
CA PRO A 72 -6.24 -3.38 -28.71
C PRO A 72 -5.81 -3.81 -27.32
N SER A 73 -5.24 -2.88 -26.58
CA SER A 73 -4.79 -3.07 -25.20
C SER A 73 -5.16 -1.87 -24.34
N TRP A 74 -5.41 -2.14 -23.06
CA TRP A 74 -5.59 -1.07 -22.07
C TRP A 74 -4.23 -0.62 -21.55
N GLY A 75 -4.05 0.69 -21.46
CA GLY A 75 -2.85 1.29 -20.92
C GLY A 75 -3.16 2.60 -20.22
N TRP A 76 -2.29 2.99 -19.32
CA TRP A 76 -2.35 4.25 -18.61
C TRP A 76 -1.46 5.28 -19.29
N ASP A 77 -1.89 6.54 -19.32
CA ASP A 77 -1.03 7.66 -19.70
C ASP A 77 0.11 7.83 -18.69
N THR A 78 1.11 8.64 -19.04
CA THR A 78 2.13 9.05 -18.08
C THR A 78 1.48 9.89 -16.99
N ALA A 79 1.59 9.45 -15.74
CA ALA A 79 1.04 10.17 -14.61
C ALA A 79 1.83 11.46 -14.34
N SER A 80 1.12 12.52 -13.95
CA SER A 80 1.71 13.84 -13.69
C SER A 80 1.03 14.52 -12.50
N ASN A 81 1.71 14.95 -11.51
CA ASN A 81 1.32 15.61 -10.26
C ASN A 81 1.33 14.70 -9.04
N GLY A 82 2.41 14.82 -8.27
CA GLY A 82 2.56 14.14 -6.98
C GLY A 82 1.59 14.66 -5.94
N GLN A 83 1.00 13.77 -5.17
CA GLN A 83 0.05 14.04 -4.10
C GLN A 83 0.47 13.35 -2.81
N LYS A 84 -0.10 13.82 -1.70
CA LYS A 84 0.00 13.16 -0.40
C LYS A 84 -1.32 12.41 -0.14
N TYR A 85 -1.20 11.16 0.21
CA TYR A 85 -2.30 10.36 0.75
C TYR A 85 -2.04 10.09 2.23
N GLU A 86 -2.96 10.49 3.09
CA GLU A 86 -2.86 10.28 4.52
C GLU A 86 -4.05 9.48 5.03
N ILE A 87 -3.77 8.50 5.87
CA ILE A 87 -4.76 7.77 6.65
C ILE A 87 -4.38 7.92 8.13
N THR A 88 -5.36 8.26 8.94
CA THR A 88 -5.24 8.23 10.39
C THR A 88 -5.98 7.00 10.90
N PRO A 89 -5.30 5.86 11.07
CA PRO A 89 -5.93 4.70 11.69
C PRO A 89 -6.22 5.00 13.16
N THR A 90 -7.38 4.61 13.63
CA THR A 90 -7.75 4.75 15.04
C THR A 90 -6.95 3.74 15.88
N ASN A 91 -5.82 4.16 16.46
CA ASN A 91 -5.02 3.43 17.45
C ASN A 91 -4.79 1.94 17.12
N ILE A 92 -4.08 1.68 16.02
CA ILE A 92 -3.66 0.31 15.69
C ILE A 92 -2.42 -0.03 16.49
N SER A 93 -2.57 -0.89 17.48
CA SER A 93 -1.44 -1.40 18.27
C SER A 93 -0.69 -2.47 17.49
N LEU A 94 0.63 -2.37 17.47
CA LEU A 94 1.49 -3.41 16.90
C LEU A 94 1.63 -4.59 17.88
N ALA A 95 1.83 -5.79 17.30
CA ALA A 95 2.20 -6.95 18.10
C ALA A 95 3.58 -6.75 18.71
N SER A 96 3.73 -7.14 19.98
CA SER A 96 4.96 -6.97 20.75
C SER A 96 6.01 -8.04 20.50
N ASP A 97 5.72 -9.03 19.64
CA ASP A 97 6.55 -10.22 19.45
C ASP A 97 7.75 -10.03 18.49
N GLY A 98 7.83 -8.89 17.83
CA GLY A 98 8.90 -8.59 16.87
C GLY A 98 8.77 -9.31 15.52
N THR A 99 7.72 -10.11 15.31
CA THR A 99 7.58 -10.96 14.12
C THR A 99 6.24 -10.83 13.41
N THR A 100 5.17 -10.49 14.12
CA THR A 100 3.82 -10.40 13.56
C THR A 100 3.59 -9.07 12.86
N ALA A 101 3.38 -9.09 11.55
CA ALA A 101 3.00 -7.93 10.76
C ALA A 101 1.48 -7.72 10.81
N ILE A 102 1.06 -6.52 11.18
CA ILE A 102 -0.35 -6.11 11.27
C ILE A 102 -0.72 -5.33 10.00
N ASP A 103 -1.87 -5.66 9.38
CA ASP A 103 -2.42 -4.89 8.27
C ASP A 103 -2.92 -3.53 8.77
N ILE A 104 -2.39 -2.45 8.17
CA ILE A 104 -2.76 -1.09 8.55
C ILE A 104 -3.80 -0.53 7.58
N THR A 105 -3.52 -0.61 6.27
CA THR A 105 -4.40 -0.06 5.24
C THR A 105 -4.11 -0.63 3.87
N SER A 106 -5.06 -0.44 2.95
CA SER A 106 -4.91 -0.74 1.52
C SER A 106 -5.36 0.45 0.68
N PHE A 107 -4.59 0.76 -0.37
CA PHE A 107 -4.90 1.77 -1.36
C PHE A 107 -5.08 1.15 -2.74
N LEU A 108 -6.04 1.67 -3.51
CA LEU A 108 -6.13 1.44 -4.94
C LEU A 108 -5.47 2.61 -5.65
N MET A 109 -4.33 2.37 -6.27
CA MET A 109 -3.49 3.40 -6.85
C MET A 109 -3.44 3.29 -8.37
N VAL A 110 -3.36 4.43 -9.05
CA VAL A 110 -3.10 4.43 -10.49
C VAL A 110 -1.71 3.86 -10.76
N PRO A 111 -1.57 2.99 -11.78
CA PRO A 111 -0.26 2.52 -12.21
C PRO A 111 0.65 3.69 -12.58
N GLN A 112 1.89 3.66 -12.07
CA GLN A 112 2.82 4.77 -12.21
C GLN A 112 4.26 4.35 -11.97
N THR A 113 5.19 5.10 -12.58
CA THR A 113 6.60 5.06 -12.21
C THR A 113 6.79 5.91 -10.95
N LEU A 114 7.45 5.35 -9.95
CA LEU A 114 7.76 6.05 -8.70
C LEU A 114 8.99 6.95 -8.93
N SER A 115 8.89 8.20 -8.49
CA SER A 115 10.00 9.14 -8.65
C SER A 115 11.19 8.76 -7.77
N THR A 116 12.38 8.76 -8.37
CA THR A 116 13.66 8.57 -7.68
C THR A 116 14.46 9.89 -7.63
N GLU A 117 13.89 10.97 -8.14
CA GLU A 117 14.53 12.31 -8.15
C GLU A 117 14.62 12.87 -6.72
N ASP A 118 15.78 13.36 -6.33
CA ASP A 118 16.00 13.95 -5.01
C ASP A 118 15.00 15.09 -4.73
N GLY A 119 14.42 15.06 -3.55
CA GLY A 119 13.35 15.97 -3.13
C GLY A 119 11.95 15.66 -3.66
N LYS A 120 11.82 14.66 -4.57
CA LYS A 120 10.53 14.23 -5.14
C LYS A 120 10.35 12.70 -5.08
N LYS A 121 11.17 12.01 -4.31
CA LYS A 121 11.08 10.57 -4.15
C LYS A 121 9.74 10.17 -3.57
N ALA A 122 9.17 9.09 -4.13
CA ALA A 122 8.03 8.44 -3.49
C ALA A 122 8.47 7.93 -2.11
N SER A 123 7.69 8.24 -1.08
CA SER A 123 8.05 7.89 0.30
C SER A 123 6.83 7.56 1.15
N ILE A 124 7.09 6.86 2.25
CA ILE A 124 6.10 6.55 3.28
C ILE A 124 6.49 7.33 4.54
N THR A 125 5.56 8.13 5.05
CA THR A 125 5.66 8.77 6.37
C THR A 125 4.78 8.01 7.34
N ILE A 126 5.34 7.63 8.49
CA ILE A 126 4.61 6.99 9.58
C ILE A 126 4.73 7.84 10.84
N THR A 127 3.60 8.06 11.51
CA THR A 127 3.55 8.65 12.85
C THR A 127 3.04 7.61 13.83
N TYR A 128 3.75 7.41 14.92
CA TYR A 128 3.40 6.41 15.92
C TYR A 128 3.75 6.88 17.33
N ASP A 129 2.99 6.38 18.30
CA ASP A 129 3.23 6.58 19.72
C ASP A 129 3.93 5.37 20.31
N VAL A 130 4.98 5.62 21.09
CA VAL A 130 5.57 4.66 22.04
C VAL A 130 5.02 5.00 23.40
N VAL A 131 4.22 4.10 23.96
CA VAL A 131 3.60 4.26 25.28
C VAL A 131 4.27 3.31 26.26
N THR A 132 4.82 3.85 27.34
CA THR A 132 5.41 3.06 28.42
C THR A 132 4.59 3.25 29.69
N THR A 133 4.08 2.15 30.23
CA THR A 133 3.37 2.13 31.50
C THR A 133 4.39 2.31 32.64
N ASP A 134 4.16 3.29 33.48
CA ASP A 134 4.99 3.57 34.69
C ASP A 134 4.08 4.05 35.81
N THR A 135 3.86 3.18 36.77
CA THR A 135 2.99 3.46 37.91
C THR A 135 3.56 4.52 38.88
N SER A 136 4.81 4.93 38.72
CA SER A 136 5.42 6.01 39.46
C SER A 136 5.02 7.40 38.93
N LEU A 137 4.51 7.46 37.71
CA LEU A 137 4.03 8.70 37.10
C LEU A 137 2.59 9.01 37.54
N PRO A 138 2.23 10.29 37.67
CA PRO A 138 0.85 10.70 38.05
C PRO A 138 -0.22 10.17 37.08
N GLU A 139 0.10 10.06 35.79
CA GLU A 139 -0.81 9.54 34.74
C GLU A 139 -0.66 8.05 34.49
N GLY A 140 0.23 7.35 35.23
CA GLY A 140 0.48 5.92 35.11
C GLY A 140 1.16 5.51 33.80
N SER A 141 1.52 6.46 32.93
CA SER A 141 2.20 6.16 31.65
C SER A 141 2.94 7.39 31.10
N SER A 142 3.88 7.12 30.19
CA SER A 142 4.55 8.13 29.37
C SER A 142 4.31 7.82 27.90
N THR A 143 4.10 8.85 27.07
CA THR A 143 3.90 8.70 25.62
C THR A 143 4.89 9.57 24.86
N ILE A 144 5.58 8.97 23.89
CA ILE A 144 6.47 9.67 22.96
C ILE A 144 5.93 9.46 21.55
N THR A 145 5.62 10.56 20.86
CA THR A 145 5.20 10.52 19.46
C THR A 145 6.38 10.70 18.53
N ASN A 146 6.57 9.77 17.62
CA ASN A 146 7.60 9.80 16.58
C ASN A 146 6.99 9.92 15.19
N THR A 147 7.68 10.64 14.30
CA THR A 147 7.33 10.71 12.88
C THR A 147 8.58 10.46 12.05
N ILE A 148 8.52 9.45 11.18
CA ILE A 148 9.65 9.05 10.32
C ILE A 148 9.17 8.96 8.88
N THR A 149 9.99 9.43 7.95
CA THR A 149 9.77 9.30 6.50
C THR A 149 10.86 8.42 5.91
N THR A 150 10.45 7.41 5.13
CA THR A 150 11.36 6.49 4.45
C THR A 150 11.03 6.46 2.96
N ASP A 151 12.07 6.59 2.11
CA ASP A 151 11.91 6.51 0.65
C ASP A 151 11.53 5.10 0.22
N ILE A 152 10.65 5.00 -0.78
CA ILE A 152 10.34 3.75 -1.45
C ILE A 152 11.43 3.49 -2.48
N THR A 153 12.39 2.63 -2.14
CA THR A 153 13.55 2.30 -3.00
C THR A 153 13.49 0.89 -3.58
N SER A 154 12.71 0.01 -2.97
CA SER A 154 12.61 -1.41 -3.34
C SER A 154 11.74 -1.68 -4.58
N THR A 155 10.98 -0.68 -5.03
CA THR A 155 10.10 -0.76 -6.19
C THR A 155 10.19 0.54 -6.98
N THR A 156 10.35 0.44 -8.29
CA THR A 156 10.45 1.60 -9.19
C THR A 156 9.15 1.96 -9.89
N GLU A 157 8.17 1.07 -9.86
CA GLU A 157 6.88 1.27 -10.54
C GLU A 157 5.76 0.45 -9.88
N TRP A 158 4.54 0.97 -9.98
CA TRP A 158 3.32 0.21 -9.71
C TRP A 158 2.64 -0.12 -11.03
N LYS A 159 2.45 -1.41 -11.29
CA LYS A 159 1.82 -1.92 -12.52
C LYS A 159 0.35 -2.26 -12.33
N MET A 160 -0.42 -2.12 -13.40
CA MET A 160 -1.79 -2.62 -13.49
C MET A 160 -1.85 -4.12 -13.11
N ASN A 161 -2.89 -4.51 -12.39
CA ASN A 161 -3.13 -5.89 -11.96
C ASN A 161 -2.02 -6.49 -11.07
N GLN A 162 -1.30 -5.66 -10.34
CA GLN A 162 -0.29 -6.08 -9.37
C GLN A 162 -0.65 -5.61 -7.97
N GLN A 163 -0.26 -6.42 -6.98
CA GLN A 163 -0.34 -6.08 -5.57
C GLN A 163 1.08 -5.86 -5.04
N TYR A 164 1.25 -4.78 -4.29
CA TYR A 164 2.47 -4.39 -3.59
C TYR A 164 2.20 -4.38 -2.11
N VAL A 165 2.99 -5.11 -1.34
CA VAL A 165 2.88 -5.15 0.12
C VAL A 165 4.13 -4.51 0.71
N TYR A 166 3.95 -3.36 1.34
CA TYR A 166 5.02 -2.67 2.08
C TYR A 166 4.91 -3.02 3.55
N THR A 167 5.92 -3.67 4.09
CA THR A 167 6.01 -3.95 5.52
C THR A 167 6.98 -2.97 6.16
N ILE A 168 6.43 -2.10 7.01
CA ILE A 168 7.19 -1.14 7.79
C ILE A 168 7.66 -1.82 9.05
N GLN A 169 8.98 -1.93 9.22
CA GLN A 169 9.60 -2.49 10.41
C GLN A 169 10.05 -1.36 11.32
N ILE A 170 9.46 -1.30 12.51
CA ILE A 170 9.69 -0.26 13.51
C ILE A 170 10.53 -0.84 14.64
N SER A 171 11.63 -0.18 14.99
CA SER A 171 12.30 -0.36 16.27
C SER A 171 12.11 0.88 17.14
N LEU A 172 12.53 0.84 18.37
CA LEU A 172 12.48 2.03 19.23
C LEU A 172 13.45 3.15 18.76
N THR A 173 14.38 2.82 17.84
CA THR A 173 15.43 3.73 17.36
C THR A 173 15.47 3.91 15.84
N ASP A 174 14.75 3.07 15.06
CA ASP A 174 14.88 3.04 13.60
C ASP A 174 13.61 2.50 12.92
N VAL A 175 13.38 2.88 11.66
CA VAL A 175 12.31 2.37 10.80
C VAL A 175 12.87 1.98 9.44
N SER A 176 12.51 0.79 8.95
CA SER A 176 12.84 0.31 7.61
C SER A 176 11.60 -0.22 6.90
N VAL A 177 11.65 -0.28 5.58
CA VAL A 177 10.54 -0.76 4.73
C VAL A 177 11.04 -1.88 3.82
N SER A 178 10.33 -3.00 3.82
CA SER A 178 10.47 -4.07 2.84
C SER A 178 9.26 -4.12 1.92
N THR A 179 9.43 -4.67 0.71
CA THR A 179 8.35 -4.75 -0.28
C THR A 179 8.27 -6.15 -0.85
N GLU A 180 7.05 -6.66 -0.96
CA GLU A 180 6.70 -7.84 -1.72
C GLU A 180 5.76 -7.46 -2.86
N VAL A 181 5.98 -8.06 -4.04
CA VAL A 181 5.16 -7.82 -5.24
C VAL A 181 4.58 -9.14 -5.71
N SER A 182 3.29 -9.17 -5.92
CA SER A 182 2.58 -10.35 -6.44
C SER A 182 1.51 -9.95 -7.46
N GLY A 183 1.04 -10.92 -8.24
CA GLY A 183 -0.18 -10.73 -9.03
C GLY A 183 -1.37 -10.46 -8.10
N TRP A 184 -2.20 -9.52 -8.47
CA TRP A 184 -3.42 -9.26 -7.70
C TRP A 184 -4.46 -10.33 -8.05
N THR A 185 -4.71 -11.23 -7.11
CA THR A 185 -5.75 -12.26 -7.17
C THR A 185 -6.82 -11.97 -6.14
N GLU A 186 -8.09 -12.14 -6.51
CA GLU A 186 -9.16 -12.13 -5.52
C GLU A 186 -9.12 -13.41 -4.68
N PRO A 187 -9.58 -13.36 -3.42
CA PRO A 187 -9.80 -14.55 -2.64
C PRO A 187 -10.79 -15.46 -3.38
N THR A 188 -10.47 -16.74 -3.51
CA THR A 188 -11.44 -17.75 -3.95
C THR A 188 -12.48 -17.92 -2.84
N GLU A 189 -13.76 -17.69 -3.15
CA GLU A 189 -14.88 -18.03 -2.28
C GLU A 189 -14.95 -19.55 -2.02
#